data_d39b07dc4eb68ea0ce0cadea22b894c8
#
_entry.id   d39b07dc4eb68ea0ce0cadea22b894c8
#
_cell.length_a   1.000
_cell.length_b   1.000
_cell.length_c   1.000
_cell.angle_alpha   90.00
_cell.angle_beta   90.00
_cell.angle_gamma   90.00
#
_symmetry.space_group_name_H-M   'P 1'
#
loop_
_entity.id
_entity.type
_entity.pdbx_description
1 polymer ?
#
loop_
_entity_poly.entity_id
_entity_poly.type
_entity_poly.pdbx_seq_one_letter_code
_entity_poly.pdbx_strand_id
1 'polypeptide(L)'
;MTNTSTDIISGLEQYADSEGPRIDLNSLYDDGNNEIVLLGVGNILLTDEGLGVHVVKELKESFTFTPAISIIDGGTMGMELLTYMRGMKKILLVDAINGGEAPGTIYEFPHKELEQYFTEHISVHEVGMQDILRIRAIQEDPLEDAVVIGVEPESLEIGFEPSAPVQRVLPEVKERVLRVLQEWGVTAEFNT
;
A
#
# COMPACT_ATOMS: atom_id res chain seq x y z
N MET A 1 40.47 15.19 19.82
CA MET A 1 39.87 13.94 20.29
C MET A 1 39.05 13.40 19.15
N THR A 2 39.65 12.54 18.39
CA THR A 2 39.10 11.98 17.14
C THR A 2 38.32 10.74 17.50
N ASN A 3 36.99 10.85 17.44
CA ASN A 3 36.11 9.70 17.58
C ASN A 3 36.17 8.95 16.26
N THR A 4 36.80 7.81 16.23
CA THR A 4 37.02 7.02 15.02
C THR A 4 35.79 6.13 14.74
N SER A 5 35.46 5.92 13.47
CA SER A 5 34.37 5.07 12.97
C SER A 5 34.33 3.66 13.61
N THR A 6 35.44 3.22 14.19
CA THR A 6 35.58 1.92 14.88
C THR A 6 34.76 1.85 16.18
N ASP A 7 34.58 2.99 16.90
CA ASP A 7 33.82 3.02 18.15
C ASP A 7 32.30 2.92 17.94
N ILE A 8 31.81 3.30 16.76
CA ILE A 8 30.40 3.18 16.40
C ILE A 8 30.06 1.72 16.04
N ILE A 9 30.97 1.04 15.35
CA ILE A 9 30.77 -0.37 14.93
C ILE A 9 30.79 -1.31 16.15
N SER A 10 31.71 -1.09 17.11
CA SER A 10 31.75 -1.90 18.35
C SER A 10 30.52 -1.72 19.24
N GLY A 11 29.87 -0.55 19.18
CA GLY A 11 28.60 -0.29 19.87
C GLY A 11 27.41 -1.03 19.25
N LEU A 12 27.45 -1.28 17.95
CA LEU A 12 26.37 -2.00 17.26
C LEU A 12 26.48 -3.53 17.46
N GLU A 13 27.68 -4.07 17.62
CA GLU A 13 27.89 -5.49 17.91
C GLU A 13 27.31 -5.91 19.28
N GLN A 14 27.24 -4.97 20.24
CA GLN A 14 26.63 -5.21 21.55
C GLN A 14 25.10 -5.36 21.51
N TYR A 15 24.45 -4.88 20.45
CA TYR A 15 23.00 -5.05 20.21
C TYR A 15 22.67 -6.30 19.40
N ALA A 16 23.64 -6.95 18.78
CA ALA A 16 23.44 -8.15 17.97
C ALA A 16 23.15 -9.41 18.82
N ASP A 17 23.50 -9.42 20.10
CA ASP A 17 23.31 -10.54 21.02
C ASP A 17 22.10 -10.40 21.97
N SER A 18 21.31 -9.33 21.86
CA SER A 18 20.07 -9.23 22.61
C SER A 18 18.99 -10.09 21.94
N GLU A 19 18.47 -11.10 22.64
CA GLU A 19 17.27 -11.87 22.25
C GLU A 19 16.00 -11.01 22.27
N GLY A 20 16.04 -9.82 21.64
CA GLY A 20 14.86 -9.07 21.30
C GLY A 20 14.08 -9.80 20.19
N PRO A 21 12.77 -9.52 20.01
CA PRO A 21 12.01 -10.10 18.92
C PRO A 21 12.74 -9.78 17.60
N ARG A 22 13.31 -10.81 16.97
CA ARG A 22 13.90 -10.66 15.65
C ARG A 22 12.74 -10.31 14.72
N ILE A 23 12.74 -9.08 14.23
CA ILE A 23 11.86 -8.73 13.11
C ILE A 23 12.37 -9.56 11.95
N ASP A 24 11.62 -10.58 11.57
CA ASP A 24 11.87 -11.28 10.33
C ASP A 24 11.58 -10.30 9.20
N LEU A 25 12.65 -9.69 8.69
CA LEU A 25 12.56 -8.77 7.57
C LEU A 25 11.97 -9.46 6.34
N ASN A 26 12.11 -10.79 6.20
CA ASN A 26 11.48 -11.53 5.13
C ASN A 26 9.96 -11.65 5.34
N SER A 27 9.47 -11.56 6.59
CA SER A 27 8.01 -11.50 6.84
C SER A 27 7.37 -10.16 6.48
N LEU A 28 8.20 -9.10 6.35
CA LEU A 28 7.77 -7.81 5.81
C LEU A 28 7.77 -7.82 4.28
N TYR A 29 8.50 -8.74 3.68
CA TYR A 29 8.65 -8.90 2.25
C TYR A 29 8.05 -10.24 1.89
N ASP A 30 6.91 -10.20 1.24
CA ASP A 30 6.43 -11.36 0.51
C ASP A 30 7.49 -11.63 -0.58
N ASP A 31 8.32 -12.67 -0.39
CA ASP A 31 9.27 -13.18 -1.39
C ASP A 31 8.53 -13.84 -2.55
N GLY A 32 7.24 -13.49 -2.65
CA GLY A 32 6.25 -14.12 -3.49
C GLY A 32 6.53 -13.94 -4.96
N ASN A 33 6.56 -15.05 -5.58
CA ASN A 33 6.30 -15.26 -7.00
C ASN A 33 4.83 -14.88 -7.36
N ASN A 34 4.22 -13.99 -6.55
CA ASN A 34 2.84 -13.59 -6.71
C ASN A 34 2.74 -12.51 -7.79
N GLU A 35 1.89 -12.75 -8.78
CA GLU A 35 1.69 -11.80 -9.88
C GLU A 35 0.75 -10.64 -9.52
N ILE A 36 0.03 -10.74 -8.41
CA ILE A 36 -0.96 -9.76 -7.95
C ILE A 36 -0.50 -9.13 -6.65
N VAL A 37 -0.53 -7.79 -6.58
CA VAL A 37 -0.28 -7.05 -5.35
C VAL A 37 -1.51 -6.24 -4.95
N LEU A 38 -1.90 -6.34 -3.68
CA LEU A 38 -2.79 -5.42 -2.99
C LEU A 38 -1.92 -4.48 -2.14
N LEU A 39 -1.89 -3.20 -2.50
CA LEU A 39 -1.04 -2.19 -1.91
C LEU A 39 -1.88 -1.13 -1.21
N GLY A 40 -1.65 -0.90 0.08
CA GLY A 40 -2.22 0.21 0.82
C GLY A 40 -1.15 1.26 1.07
N VAL A 41 -1.41 2.51 0.71
CA VAL A 41 -0.51 3.63 0.99
C VAL A 41 -1.18 4.65 1.90
N GLY A 42 -0.38 5.51 2.51
CA GLY A 42 -0.84 6.57 3.39
C GLY A 42 -0.12 6.61 4.73
N ASN A 43 -0.28 7.69 5.45
CA ASN A 43 0.35 7.95 6.74
C ASN A 43 -0.63 7.66 7.88
N ILE A 44 -0.42 6.57 8.60
CA ILE A 44 -1.27 6.16 9.75
C ILE A 44 -1.24 7.12 10.95
N LEU A 45 -0.38 8.13 10.93
CA LEU A 45 -0.34 9.18 11.95
C LEU A 45 -1.28 10.35 11.62
N LEU A 46 -1.89 10.34 10.42
CA LEU A 46 -2.75 11.41 9.91
C LEU A 46 -4.13 10.83 9.56
N THR A 47 -5.03 10.82 10.52
CA THR A 47 -6.44 10.39 10.41
C THR A 47 -6.81 9.62 9.12
N ASP A 48 -7.41 10.29 8.12
CA ASP A 48 -7.92 9.66 6.90
C ASP A 48 -6.83 9.28 5.89
N GLU A 49 -5.63 9.89 5.98
CA GLU A 49 -4.51 9.56 5.09
C GLU A 49 -4.01 8.12 5.29
N GLY A 50 -4.19 7.55 6.49
CA GLY A 50 -3.84 6.16 6.81
C GLY A 50 -4.80 5.10 6.25
N LEU A 51 -5.86 5.51 5.54
CA LEU A 51 -6.93 4.62 5.05
C LEU A 51 -6.41 3.39 4.33
N GLY A 52 -5.53 3.57 3.35
CA GLY A 52 -5.03 2.47 2.53
C GLY A 52 -4.34 1.40 3.37
N VAL A 53 -3.49 1.82 4.30
CA VAL A 53 -2.78 0.92 5.23
C VAL A 53 -3.77 0.17 6.13
N HIS A 54 -4.78 0.87 6.68
CA HIS A 54 -5.80 0.23 7.52
C HIS A 54 -6.58 -0.84 6.76
N VAL A 55 -7.01 -0.56 5.52
CA VAL A 55 -7.77 -1.51 4.70
C VAL A 55 -6.95 -2.77 4.40
N VAL A 56 -5.70 -2.62 3.92
CA VAL A 56 -4.90 -3.79 3.54
C VAL A 56 -4.51 -4.63 4.75
N LYS A 57 -4.25 -4.01 5.89
CA LYS A 57 -3.96 -4.70 7.14
C LYS A 57 -5.14 -5.52 7.62
N GLU A 58 -6.34 -4.94 7.63
CA GLU A 58 -7.56 -5.62 8.05
C GLU A 58 -7.89 -6.79 7.11
N LEU A 59 -7.73 -6.61 5.79
CA LEU A 59 -7.93 -7.68 4.82
C LEU A 59 -6.92 -8.82 5.00
N LYS A 60 -5.65 -8.51 5.25
CA LYS A 60 -4.60 -9.48 5.52
C LYS A 60 -4.87 -10.31 6.79
N GLU A 61 -5.41 -9.67 7.81
CA GLU A 61 -5.76 -10.34 9.08
C GLU A 61 -7.03 -11.18 8.96
N SER A 62 -7.98 -10.78 8.11
CA SER A 62 -9.31 -11.38 8.03
C SER A 62 -9.45 -12.50 6.99
N PHE A 63 -8.59 -12.50 5.95
CA PHE A 63 -8.77 -13.41 4.81
C PHE A 63 -7.50 -14.15 4.42
N THR A 64 -7.70 -15.37 3.93
CA THR A 64 -6.72 -16.11 3.13
C THR A 64 -7.11 -16.01 1.66
N PHE A 65 -6.14 -15.73 0.80
CA PHE A 65 -6.35 -15.53 -0.64
C PHE A 65 -5.80 -16.70 -1.46
N THR A 66 -6.59 -17.14 -2.46
CA THR A 66 -6.23 -18.24 -3.37
C THR A 66 -6.52 -17.84 -4.82
N PRO A 67 -5.54 -17.80 -5.75
CA PRO A 67 -4.12 -17.97 -5.49
C PRO A 67 -3.59 -16.93 -4.49
N ALA A 68 -2.44 -17.21 -3.89
CA ALA A 68 -1.81 -16.26 -2.99
C ALA A 68 -1.50 -14.94 -3.70
N ILE A 69 -1.66 -13.82 -3.00
CA ILE A 69 -1.35 -12.47 -3.47
C ILE A 69 -0.37 -11.81 -2.49
N SER A 70 0.40 -10.84 -2.98
CA SER A 70 1.20 -9.99 -2.10
C SER A 70 0.34 -8.89 -1.50
N ILE A 71 0.33 -8.75 -0.18
CA ILE A 71 -0.36 -7.67 0.52
C ILE A 71 0.69 -6.80 1.20
N ILE A 72 0.83 -5.57 0.72
CA ILE A 72 1.90 -4.65 1.10
C ILE A 72 1.32 -3.44 1.83
N ASP A 73 1.81 -3.22 3.05
CA ASP A 73 1.72 -1.94 3.71
C ASP A 73 2.81 -1.03 3.12
N GLY A 74 2.40 -0.17 2.22
CA GLY A 74 3.27 0.79 1.54
C GLY A 74 3.54 2.04 2.38
N GLY A 75 2.73 2.30 3.41
CA GLY A 75 2.88 3.47 4.25
C GLY A 75 3.12 4.73 3.43
N THR A 76 4.19 5.45 3.75
CA THR A 76 4.66 6.64 3.02
C THR A 76 5.85 6.34 2.11
N MET A 77 6.07 5.08 1.76
CA MET A 77 7.13 4.71 0.82
C MET A 77 6.82 5.28 -0.57
N GLY A 78 7.83 5.89 -1.18
CA GLY A 78 7.77 6.36 -2.56
C GLY A 78 8.42 5.34 -3.51
N MET A 79 9.56 5.72 -4.10
CA MET A 79 10.30 4.91 -5.08
C MET A 79 10.79 3.55 -4.54
N GLU A 80 10.90 3.38 -3.23
CA GLU A 80 11.27 2.11 -2.60
C GLU A 80 10.27 1.00 -2.95
N LEU A 81 9.00 1.33 -3.17
CA LEU A 81 7.97 0.38 -3.62
C LEU A 81 8.35 -0.36 -4.90
N LEU A 82 9.17 0.25 -5.77
CA LEU A 82 9.63 -0.37 -7.01
C LEU A 82 10.30 -1.73 -6.78
N THR A 83 11.03 -1.86 -5.66
CA THR A 83 11.71 -3.11 -5.29
C THR A 83 10.72 -4.22 -4.96
N TYR A 84 9.62 -3.87 -4.30
CA TYR A 84 8.58 -4.82 -3.87
C TYR A 84 7.60 -5.19 -4.98
N MET A 85 7.50 -4.34 -6.00
CA MET A 85 6.54 -4.52 -7.10
C MET A 85 7.19 -5.21 -8.31
N ARG A 86 8.44 -5.63 -8.21
CA ARG A 86 9.16 -6.26 -9.33
C ARG A 86 8.52 -7.60 -9.70
N GLY A 87 8.22 -7.78 -11.00
CA GLY A 87 7.59 -8.99 -11.51
C GLY A 87 6.09 -9.11 -11.27
N MET A 88 5.48 -8.19 -10.51
CA MET A 88 4.03 -8.13 -10.34
C MET A 88 3.36 -7.76 -11.67
N LYS A 89 2.23 -8.41 -11.97
CA LYS A 89 1.46 -8.19 -13.20
C LYS A 89 0.26 -7.29 -12.98
N LYS A 90 -0.35 -7.38 -11.80
CA LYS A 90 -1.56 -6.63 -11.45
C LYS A 90 -1.38 -5.92 -10.13
N ILE A 91 -1.84 -4.68 -10.05
CA ILE A 91 -1.75 -3.84 -8.85
C ILE A 91 -3.13 -3.32 -8.50
N LEU A 92 -3.57 -3.59 -7.27
CA LEU A 92 -4.71 -2.96 -6.65
C LEU A 92 -4.23 -2.02 -5.55
N LEU A 93 -4.32 -0.72 -5.80
CA LEU A 93 -3.90 0.33 -4.87
C LEU A 93 -5.09 0.84 -4.07
N VAL A 94 -4.90 1.02 -2.77
CA VAL A 94 -5.86 1.69 -1.88
C VAL A 94 -5.20 2.91 -1.26
N ASP A 95 -5.84 4.09 -1.36
CA ASP A 95 -5.29 5.39 -0.91
C ASP A 95 -6.38 6.37 -0.47
N ALA A 96 -6.00 7.42 0.25
CA ALA A 96 -6.83 8.60 0.45
C ALA A 96 -6.64 9.56 -0.75
N ILE A 97 -7.73 9.95 -1.39
CA ILE A 97 -7.71 10.75 -2.62
C ILE A 97 -8.45 12.06 -2.41
N ASN A 98 -7.73 13.17 -2.53
CA ASN A 98 -8.32 14.51 -2.49
C ASN A 98 -8.76 14.91 -3.91
N GLY A 99 -9.96 14.48 -4.29
CA GLY A 99 -10.61 14.81 -5.58
C GLY A 99 -11.52 16.03 -5.51
N GLY A 100 -11.71 16.62 -4.34
CA GLY A 100 -12.57 17.80 -4.13
C GLY A 100 -14.06 17.45 -3.99
N GLU A 101 -14.40 16.21 -3.78
CA GLU A 101 -15.78 15.76 -3.55
C GLU A 101 -16.13 15.76 -2.05
N ALA A 102 -17.33 15.30 -1.72
CA ALA A 102 -17.74 15.19 -0.33
C ALA A 102 -16.93 14.13 0.43
N PRO A 103 -16.51 14.37 1.70
CA PRO A 103 -15.80 13.38 2.50
C PRO A 103 -16.50 12.01 2.54
N GLY A 104 -15.74 10.94 2.33
CA GLY A 104 -16.24 9.58 2.22
C GLY A 104 -16.72 9.19 0.81
N THR A 105 -16.57 10.06 -0.20
CA THR A 105 -16.77 9.66 -1.61
C THR A 105 -15.74 8.62 -1.99
N ILE A 106 -16.19 7.50 -2.58
CA ILE A 106 -15.31 6.43 -3.03
C ILE A 106 -15.03 6.60 -4.52
N TYR A 107 -13.76 6.61 -4.86
CA TYR A 107 -13.25 6.62 -6.24
C TYR A 107 -12.81 5.23 -6.65
N GLU A 108 -12.94 4.92 -7.93
CA GLU A 108 -12.42 3.71 -8.53
C GLU A 108 -11.94 3.99 -9.95
N PHE A 109 -10.63 3.88 -10.15
CA PHE A 109 -9.97 4.18 -11.42
C PHE A 109 -9.37 2.90 -12.01
N PRO A 110 -9.93 2.38 -13.13
CA PRO A 110 -9.33 1.27 -13.84
C PRO A 110 -8.06 1.69 -14.58
N HIS A 111 -7.24 0.72 -14.97
CA HIS A 111 -5.92 0.92 -15.60
C HIS A 111 -5.92 1.97 -16.73
N LYS A 112 -6.90 1.94 -17.60
CA LYS A 112 -7.02 2.88 -18.74
C LYS A 112 -7.23 4.34 -18.33
N GLU A 113 -7.65 4.60 -17.09
CA GLU A 113 -7.93 5.94 -16.56
C GLU A 113 -6.81 6.46 -15.65
N LEU A 114 -5.79 5.62 -15.34
CA LEU A 114 -4.73 5.98 -14.41
C LEU A 114 -3.86 7.15 -14.90
N GLU A 115 -3.57 7.24 -16.20
CA GLU A 115 -2.81 8.39 -16.73
C GLU A 115 -3.53 9.72 -16.49
N GLN A 116 -4.86 9.74 -16.71
CA GLN A 116 -5.68 10.91 -16.43
C GLN A 116 -5.75 11.17 -14.93
N TYR A 117 -6.01 10.14 -14.14
CA TYR A 117 -6.04 10.20 -12.69
C TYR A 117 -4.77 10.85 -12.12
N PHE A 118 -3.59 10.34 -12.47
CA PHE A 118 -2.32 10.89 -11.99
C PHE A 118 -2.01 12.30 -12.52
N THR A 119 -2.67 12.77 -13.56
CA THR A 119 -2.51 14.12 -14.08
C THR A 119 -3.39 15.13 -13.31
N GLU A 120 -4.55 14.69 -12.87
CA GLU A 120 -5.56 15.54 -12.23
C GLU A 120 -5.43 15.60 -10.70
N HIS A 121 -4.86 14.55 -10.10
CA HIS A 121 -4.74 14.40 -8.65
C HIS A 121 -3.26 14.30 -8.27
N ILE A 122 -2.78 15.25 -7.48
CA ILE A 122 -1.39 15.28 -7.01
C ILE A 122 -1.40 15.08 -5.49
N SER A 123 -1.20 13.85 -5.03
CA SER A 123 -0.75 13.59 -3.66
C SER A 123 0.76 13.30 -3.62
N VAL A 124 1.36 13.40 -2.45
CA VAL A 124 2.80 13.10 -2.28
C VAL A 124 3.10 11.63 -2.61
N HIS A 125 2.14 10.72 -2.35
CA HIS A 125 2.27 9.29 -2.63
C HIS A 125 2.05 8.97 -4.12
N GLU A 126 1.20 9.72 -4.79
CA GLU A 126 0.88 9.55 -6.22
C GLU A 126 2.06 9.86 -7.13
N VAL A 127 2.90 10.86 -6.80
CA VAL A 127 4.12 11.16 -7.55
C VAL A 127 5.03 9.92 -7.63
N GLY A 128 5.21 9.21 -6.49
CA GLY A 128 5.98 7.98 -6.47
C GLY A 128 5.37 6.87 -7.34
N MET A 129 4.05 6.70 -7.32
CA MET A 129 3.37 5.64 -8.10
C MET A 129 3.43 5.91 -9.60
N GLN A 130 3.24 7.15 -10.06
CA GLN A 130 3.44 7.52 -11.47
C GLN A 130 4.83 7.14 -11.97
N ASP A 131 5.85 7.50 -11.20
CA ASP A 131 7.24 7.24 -11.57
C ASP A 131 7.53 5.74 -11.60
N ILE A 132 6.98 4.99 -10.65
CA ILE A 132 7.06 3.53 -10.63
C ILE A 132 6.48 2.92 -11.90
N LEU A 133 5.28 3.32 -12.30
CA LEU A 133 4.63 2.82 -13.52
C LEU A 133 5.43 3.16 -14.78
N ARG A 134 5.95 4.40 -14.87
CA ARG A 134 6.81 4.84 -15.99
C ARG A 134 8.11 4.06 -16.06
N ILE A 135 8.79 3.84 -14.92
CA ILE A 135 10.04 3.09 -14.86
C ILE A 135 9.82 1.63 -15.26
N ARG A 136 8.74 1.00 -14.80
CA ARG A 136 8.38 -0.37 -15.19
C ARG A 136 8.13 -0.48 -16.68
N ALA A 137 7.44 0.49 -17.28
CA ALA A 137 7.21 0.53 -18.72
C ALA A 137 8.53 0.63 -19.52
N ILE A 138 9.51 1.44 -19.02
CA ILE A 138 10.84 1.57 -19.63
C ILE A 138 11.65 0.27 -19.48
N GLN A 139 11.48 -0.46 -18.38
CA GLN A 139 12.17 -1.73 -18.10
C GLN A 139 11.57 -2.92 -18.86
N GLU A 140 10.59 -2.70 -19.74
CA GLU A 140 9.86 -3.75 -20.45
C GLU A 140 9.15 -4.76 -19.50
N ASP A 141 8.78 -4.31 -18.31
CA ASP A 141 8.00 -5.04 -17.30
C ASP A 141 6.66 -4.33 -17.03
N PRO A 142 5.79 -4.13 -18.05
CA PRO A 142 4.53 -3.42 -17.90
C PRO A 142 3.53 -4.21 -17.08
N LEU A 143 2.61 -3.48 -16.43
CA LEU A 143 1.46 -4.10 -15.78
C LEU A 143 0.47 -4.63 -16.82
N GLU A 144 -0.13 -5.77 -16.54
CA GLU A 144 -1.27 -6.29 -17.29
C GLU A 144 -2.56 -5.57 -16.90
N ASP A 145 -2.70 -5.23 -15.61
CA ASP A 145 -3.85 -4.49 -15.10
C ASP A 145 -3.47 -3.70 -13.84
N ALA A 146 -4.21 -2.63 -13.57
CA ALA A 146 -4.09 -1.85 -12.35
C ALA A 146 -5.41 -1.17 -12.02
N VAL A 147 -5.77 -1.16 -10.75
CA VAL A 147 -6.96 -0.45 -10.23
C VAL A 147 -6.55 0.37 -9.03
N VAL A 148 -7.03 1.60 -8.96
CA VAL A 148 -6.93 2.45 -7.76
C VAL A 148 -8.31 2.58 -7.14
N ILE A 149 -8.43 2.26 -5.85
CA ILE A 149 -9.61 2.54 -5.04
C ILE A 149 -9.22 3.57 -4.00
N GLY A 150 -9.92 4.69 -3.99
CA GLY A 150 -9.64 5.79 -3.08
C GLY A 150 -10.86 6.29 -2.35
N VAL A 151 -10.63 7.06 -1.30
CA VAL A 151 -11.70 7.71 -0.54
C VAL A 151 -11.34 9.17 -0.30
N GLU A 152 -12.30 10.06 -0.54
CA GLU A 152 -12.16 11.48 -0.21
C GLU A 152 -12.02 11.66 1.31
N PRO A 153 -10.91 12.25 1.80
CA PRO A 153 -10.70 12.48 3.21
C PRO A 153 -11.54 13.65 3.73
N GLU A 154 -11.93 13.61 5.01
CA GLU A 154 -12.45 14.76 5.74
C GLU A 154 -11.33 15.52 6.46
N SER A 155 -10.33 14.78 6.96
CA SER A 155 -9.25 15.32 7.79
C SER A 155 -7.92 14.64 7.53
N LEU A 156 -6.86 15.45 7.46
CA LEU A 156 -5.47 15.01 7.41
C LEU A 156 -4.71 15.50 8.67
N GLU A 157 -5.42 15.77 9.75
CA GLU A 157 -4.83 16.15 11.03
C GLU A 157 -4.17 14.94 11.72
N ILE A 158 -3.31 15.23 12.69
CA ILE A 158 -2.67 14.16 13.50
C ILE A 158 -3.75 13.39 14.25
N GLY A 159 -3.78 12.08 14.04
CA GLY A 159 -4.72 11.15 14.67
C GLY A 159 -4.58 9.75 14.09
N PHE A 160 -5.06 8.74 14.83
CA PHE A 160 -4.91 7.33 14.43
C PHE A 160 -6.21 6.73 13.87
N GLU A 161 -7.33 7.37 14.13
CA GLU A 161 -8.63 6.87 13.72
C GLU A 161 -9.15 7.67 12.52
N PRO A 162 -9.65 7.02 11.48
CA PRO A 162 -10.32 7.71 10.39
C PRO A 162 -11.53 8.53 10.86
N SER A 163 -11.84 9.58 10.14
CA SER A 163 -13.04 10.41 10.38
C SER A 163 -14.34 9.63 10.22
N ALA A 164 -15.43 10.14 10.78
CA ALA A 164 -16.72 9.46 10.75
C ALA A 164 -17.26 9.23 9.30
N PRO A 165 -17.10 10.14 8.33
CA PRO A 165 -17.44 9.86 6.92
C PRO A 165 -16.65 8.70 6.34
N VAL A 166 -15.34 8.67 6.57
CA VAL A 166 -14.44 7.63 6.05
C VAL A 166 -14.75 6.29 6.71
N GLN A 167 -14.89 6.24 8.04
CA GLN A 167 -15.26 5.00 8.75
C GLN A 167 -16.54 4.34 8.21
N ARG A 168 -17.54 5.15 7.85
CA ARG A 168 -18.82 4.63 7.33
C ARG A 168 -18.68 3.88 6.00
N VAL A 169 -17.70 4.25 5.18
CA VAL A 169 -17.52 3.67 3.85
C VAL A 169 -16.46 2.58 3.79
N LEU A 170 -15.68 2.37 4.87
CA LEU A 170 -14.66 1.29 4.92
C LEU A 170 -15.20 -0.10 4.54
N PRO A 171 -16.41 -0.53 4.99
CA PRO A 171 -16.98 -1.81 4.56
C PRO A 171 -17.13 -1.89 3.03
N GLU A 172 -17.67 -0.83 2.39
CA GLU A 172 -17.84 -0.77 0.94
C GLU A 172 -16.49 -0.75 0.20
N VAL A 173 -15.49 -0.03 0.73
CA VAL A 173 -14.12 -0.03 0.17
C VAL A 173 -13.56 -1.46 0.14
N LYS A 174 -13.68 -2.20 1.25
CA LYS A 174 -13.23 -3.61 1.32
C LYS A 174 -13.99 -4.51 0.36
N GLU A 175 -15.30 -4.33 0.22
CA GLU A 175 -16.10 -5.07 -0.76
C GLU A 175 -15.62 -4.81 -2.19
N ARG A 176 -15.30 -3.55 -2.55
CA ARG A 176 -14.76 -3.21 -3.87
C ARG A 176 -13.39 -3.84 -4.10
N VAL A 177 -12.51 -3.82 -3.11
CA VAL A 177 -11.21 -4.50 -3.16
C VAL A 177 -11.38 -5.99 -3.43
N LEU A 178 -12.24 -6.67 -2.66
CA LEU A 178 -12.51 -8.10 -2.82
C LEU A 178 -13.14 -8.41 -4.19
N ARG A 179 -14.01 -7.56 -4.70
CA ARG A 179 -14.61 -7.70 -6.03
C ARG A 179 -13.55 -7.63 -7.13
N VAL A 180 -12.66 -6.64 -7.10
CA VAL A 180 -11.58 -6.51 -8.08
C VAL A 180 -10.66 -7.73 -8.04
N LEU A 181 -10.30 -8.19 -6.85
CA LEU A 181 -9.49 -9.40 -6.70
C LEU A 181 -10.21 -10.64 -7.27
N GLN A 182 -11.52 -10.75 -7.06
CA GLN A 182 -12.33 -11.83 -7.63
C GLN A 182 -12.39 -11.77 -9.17
N GLU A 183 -12.51 -10.58 -9.76
CA GLU A 183 -12.43 -10.36 -11.21
C GLU A 183 -11.07 -10.78 -11.77
N TRP A 184 -10.00 -10.68 -10.98
CA TRP A 184 -8.67 -11.16 -11.32
C TRP A 184 -8.44 -12.66 -11.03
N GLY A 185 -9.48 -13.36 -10.58
CA GLY A 185 -9.46 -14.81 -10.33
C GLY A 185 -8.98 -15.20 -8.93
N VAL A 186 -8.94 -14.27 -7.99
CA VAL A 186 -8.55 -14.52 -6.59
C VAL A 186 -9.81 -14.77 -5.75
N THR A 187 -9.82 -15.86 -5.00
CA THR A 187 -10.85 -16.17 -4.00
C THR A 187 -10.35 -15.76 -2.61
N ALA A 188 -11.21 -15.13 -1.83
CA ALA A 188 -10.95 -14.75 -0.45
C ALA A 188 -11.80 -15.60 0.51
N GLU A 189 -11.18 -16.28 1.47
CA GLU A 189 -11.82 -17.07 2.50
C GLU A 189 -11.52 -16.48 3.87
N PHE A 190 -12.52 -16.38 4.75
CA PHE A 190 -12.32 -15.89 6.10
C PHE A 190 -11.36 -16.79 6.88
N ASN A 191 -10.44 -16.17 7.60
CA ASN A 191 -9.58 -16.86 8.54
C ASN A 191 -10.42 -17.38 9.72
N THR A 192 -10.32 -18.67 10.04
CA THR A 192 -11.02 -19.33 11.15
C THR A 192 -10.25 -19.24 12.46
#